data_aa053e14394f9484cd2bdc99cab4eed7
#
_entry.id   aa053e14394f9484cd2bdc99cab4eed7
#
_cell.length_a   1.000
_cell.length_b   1.000
_cell.length_c   1.000
_cell.angle_alpha   90.00
_cell.angle_beta   90.00
_cell.angle_gamma   90.00
#
_symmetry.space_group_name_H-M   'P 1'
#
loop_
_entity.id
_entity.type
_entity.pdbx_description
1 polymer ?
#
loop_
_entity_poly.entity_id
_entity_poly.type
_entity_poly.pdbx_seq_one_letter_code
_entity_poly.pdbx_strand_id
1 'polypeptide(L)'
;MEPRFYKIPVCVGDVSLRVAKGHFATRNSHTNYFVDVTNQQSCIREAEAAAQQLAQRNLSQHMMVDTILCMDGTRVIGTCLAQKMTQGGFRSINAGREIYVLRENVGSNGQLIFRDNARFMLEGKNILLLLASVTTGSTVRRGIQCVQYYQGKVAGIAAIYS
;
A
#
# COMPACT_ATOMS: atom_id res chain seq x y z
N MET A 1 -2.32 -5.02 -30.82
CA MET A 1 -3.08 -6.15 -30.23
C MET A 1 -3.29 -5.85 -28.76
N GLU A 2 -4.53 -5.71 -28.31
CA GLU A 2 -4.81 -5.44 -26.90
C GLU A 2 -4.43 -6.65 -26.05
N PRO A 3 -3.79 -6.45 -24.88
CA PRO A 3 -3.44 -7.57 -24.01
C PRO A 3 -4.69 -8.27 -23.49
N ARG A 4 -4.74 -9.58 -23.61
CA ARG A 4 -5.83 -10.40 -23.09
C ARG A 4 -5.64 -10.61 -21.59
N PHE A 5 -6.57 -10.10 -20.78
CA PHE A 5 -6.55 -10.23 -19.33
C PHE A 5 -7.24 -11.53 -18.88
N TYR A 6 -6.60 -12.18 -17.92
CA TYR A 6 -7.13 -13.33 -17.20
C TYR A 6 -7.33 -12.93 -15.74
N LYS A 7 -8.41 -13.42 -15.12
CA LYS A 7 -8.61 -13.27 -13.68
C LYS A 7 -7.92 -14.43 -12.95
N ILE A 8 -7.05 -14.10 -12.02
CA ILE A 8 -6.44 -15.07 -11.14
C ILE A 8 -7.04 -14.86 -9.74
N PRO A 9 -7.77 -15.88 -9.20
CA PRO A 9 -8.25 -15.78 -7.83
C PRO A 9 -7.07 -15.79 -6.87
N VAL A 10 -7.09 -14.91 -5.89
CA VAL A 10 -6.14 -14.98 -4.78
C VAL A 10 -6.60 -16.09 -3.85
N CYS A 11 -5.69 -16.92 -3.40
CA CYS A 11 -5.99 -18.16 -2.64
C CYS A 11 -6.78 -17.94 -1.33
N VAL A 12 -7.02 -16.71 -0.92
CA VAL A 12 -7.76 -16.37 0.30
C VAL A 12 -8.66 -15.17 0.02
N GLY A 13 -9.98 -15.37 0.13
CA GLY A 13 -11.01 -14.32 0.00
C GLY A 13 -11.48 -14.03 -1.44
N ASP A 14 -12.33 -13.01 -1.56
CA ASP A 14 -12.99 -12.63 -2.83
C ASP A 14 -12.14 -11.71 -3.72
N VAL A 15 -10.84 -11.60 -3.47
CA VAL A 15 -9.93 -10.77 -4.27
C VAL A 15 -9.50 -11.54 -5.52
N SER A 16 -9.70 -10.95 -6.69
CA SER A 16 -9.15 -11.46 -7.94
C SER A 16 -8.23 -10.42 -8.58
N LEU A 17 -7.05 -10.86 -9.02
CA LEU A 17 -6.13 -10.03 -9.79
C LEU A 17 -6.36 -10.25 -11.29
N ARG A 18 -6.30 -9.16 -12.05
CA ARG A 18 -6.32 -9.20 -13.51
C ARG A 18 -4.88 -9.26 -14.01
N VAL A 19 -4.55 -10.31 -14.74
CA VAL A 19 -3.20 -10.53 -15.24
C VAL A 19 -3.22 -10.68 -16.76
N ALA A 20 -2.32 -10.00 -17.45
CA ALA A 20 -2.07 -10.19 -18.87
C ALA A 20 -0.68 -10.80 -19.07
N LYS A 21 -0.59 -11.77 -20.00
CA LYS A 21 0.68 -12.33 -20.47
C LYS A 21 1.17 -11.53 -21.68
N GLY A 22 2.42 -11.15 -21.69
CA GLY A 22 3.03 -10.40 -22.78
C GLY A 22 4.43 -9.94 -22.42
N HIS A 23 5.00 -9.06 -23.22
CA HIS A 23 6.24 -8.38 -22.88
C HIS A 23 5.92 -6.95 -22.48
N PHE A 24 6.14 -6.63 -21.21
CA PHE A 24 5.82 -5.32 -20.62
C PHE A 24 7.11 -4.68 -20.11
N ALA A 25 7.37 -3.47 -20.57
CA ALA A 25 8.48 -2.67 -20.09
C ALA A 25 7.98 -1.69 -19.03
N THR A 26 8.58 -1.73 -17.86
CA THR A 26 8.45 -0.71 -16.84
C THR A 26 9.72 0.15 -16.83
N ARG A 27 9.70 1.27 -16.10
CA ARG A 27 10.87 2.14 -15.99
C ARG A 27 12.13 1.40 -15.48
N ASN A 28 11.95 0.36 -14.69
CA ASN A 28 13.04 -0.31 -13.98
C ASN A 28 13.19 -1.81 -14.32
N SER A 29 12.27 -2.38 -15.11
CA SER A 29 12.29 -3.82 -15.40
C SER A 29 11.47 -4.17 -16.64
N HIS A 30 11.78 -5.33 -17.23
CA HIS A 30 10.96 -5.99 -18.23
C HIS A 30 10.29 -7.20 -17.58
N THR A 31 8.98 -7.35 -17.80
CA THR A 31 8.20 -8.46 -17.24
C THR A 31 7.41 -9.17 -18.31
N ASN A 32 7.19 -10.45 -18.14
CA ASN A 32 6.38 -11.28 -19.04
C ASN A 32 4.89 -11.26 -18.65
N TYR A 33 4.57 -10.61 -17.55
CA TYR A 33 3.21 -10.48 -17.03
C TYR A 33 2.97 -9.05 -16.57
N PHE A 34 1.76 -8.58 -16.81
CA PHE A 34 1.27 -7.32 -16.25
C PHE A 34 0.11 -7.65 -15.30
N VAL A 35 0.21 -7.17 -14.07
CA VAL A 35 -0.85 -7.29 -13.05
C VAL A 35 -1.57 -5.96 -12.95
N ASP A 36 -2.85 -5.96 -13.30
CA ASP A 36 -3.70 -4.78 -13.25
C ASP A 36 -4.43 -4.73 -11.91
N VAL A 37 -4.09 -3.75 -11.09
CA VAL A 37 -4.67 -3.49 -9.77
C VAL A 37 -5.62 -2.28 -9.77
N THR A 38 -6.00 -1.78 -10.93
CA THR A 38 -6.85 -0.59 -11.07
C THR A 38 -8.16 -0.74 -10.30
N ASN A 39 -8.79 -1.92 -10.35
CA ASN A 39 -10.03 -2.17 -9.62
C ASN A 39 -9.82 -2.10 -8.11
N GLN A 40 -8.73 -2.69 -7.58
CA GLN A 40 -8.40 -2.64 -6.15
C GLN A 40 -8.11 -1.21 -5.69
N GLN A 41 -7.59 -0.36 -6.57
CA GLN A 41 -7.28 1.03 -6.26
C GLN A 41 -8.47 1.98 -6.39
N SER A 42 -9.48 1.63 -7.18
CA SER A 42 -10.55 2.55 -7.60
C SER A 42 -11.96 2.12 -7.19
N CYS A 43 -12.21 0.83 -7.00
CA CYS A 43 -13.50 0.30 -6.58
C CYS A 43 -13.49 0.04 -5.08
N ILE A 44 -14.41 0.67 -4.33
CA ILE A 44 -14.43 0.56 -2.86
C ILE A 44 -14.58 -0.90 -2.40
N ARG A 45 -15.43 -1.69 -3.03
CA ARG A 45 -15.63 -3.11 -2.69
C ARG A 45 -14.35 -3.92 -2.85
N GLU A 46 -13.62 -3.72 -3.94
CA GLU A 46 -12.34 -4.40 -4.19
C GLU A 46 -11.23 -3.90 -3.24
N ALA A 47 -11.22 -2.60 -2.95
CA ALA A 47 -10.31 -2.00 -1.98
C ALA A 47 -10.55 -2.53 -0.56
N GLU A 48 -11.81 -2.66 -0.15
CA GLU A 48 -12.18 -3.25 1.15
C GLU A 48 -11.77 -4.72 1.24
N ALA A 49 -11.98 -5.50 0.18
CA ALA A 49 -11.56 -6.89 0.13
C ALA A 49 -10.04 -7.03 0.23
N ALA A 50 -9.27 -6.21 -0.49
CA ALA A 50 -7.81 -6.16 -0.38
C ALA A 50 -7.35 -5.74 1.02
N ALA A 51 -7.95 -4.71 1.60
CA ALA A 51 -7.67 -4.25 2.96
C ALA A 51 -7.97 -5.32 4.01
N GLN A 52 -9.05 -6.07 3.84
CA GLN A 52 -9.40 -7.20 4.71
C GLN A 52 -8.32 -8.28 4.70
N GLN A 53 -7.82 -8.65 3.53
CA GLN A 53 -6.73 -9.63 3.39
C GLN A 53 -5.44 -9.14 4.06
N LEU A 54 -5.08 -7.88 3.86
CA LEU A 54 -3.91 -7.27 4.48
C LEU A 54 -4.05 -7.24 6.02
N ALA A 55 -5.21 -6.87 6.53
CA ALA A 55 -5.46 -6.82 7.97
C ALA A 55 -5.38 -8.21 8.63
N GLN A 56 -5.85 -9.26 7.94
CA GLN A 56 -5.81 -10.65 8.44
C GLN A 56 -4.39 -11.23 8.49
N ARG A 57 -3.47 -10.74 7.67
CA ARG A 57 -2.08 -11.22 7.62
C ARG A 57 -1.17 -10.66 8.74
N ASN A 58 -1.65 -10.61 9.96
CA ASN A 58 -0.92 -10.18 11.16
C ASN A 58 -0.51 -8.70 11.23
N LEU A 59 -0.86 -7.86 10.24
CA LEU A 59 -0.55 -6.44 10.29
C LEU A 59 -1.20 -5.73 11.48
N SER A 60 -2.39 -6.16 11.85
CA SER A 60 -3.18 -5.50 12.90
C SER A 60 -2.90 -6.00 14.31
N GLN A 61 -2.34 -7.20 14.48
CA GLN A 61 -2.23 -7.84 15.81
C GLN A 61 -0.97 -7.43 16.58
N HIS A 62 0.13 -7.17 15.86
CA HIS A 62 1.44 -6.96 16.50
C HIS A 62 2.15 -5.69 16.06
N MET A 63 1.57 -4.96 15.11
CA MET A 63 2.20 -3.77 14.54
C MET A 63 1.42 -2.51 14.95
N MET A 64 2.04 -1.66 15.76
CA MET A 64 1.52 -0.33 16.04
C MET A 64 1.74 0.56 14.81
N VAL A 65 0.66 1.14 14.29
CA VAL A 65 0.68 2.03 13.13
C VAL A 65 0.02 3.35 13.48
N ASP A 66 0.74 4.44 13.26
CA ASP A 66 0.23 5.80 13.43
C ASP A 66 -0.11 6.43 12.08
N THR A 67 0.58 6.01 11.01
CA THR A 67 0.38 6.54 9.66
C THR A 67 0.56 5.44 8.63
N ILE A 68 -0.33 5.40 7.63
CA ILE A 68 -0.17 4.59 6.44
C ILE A 68 0.27 5.52 5.30
N LEU A 69 1.48 5.31 4.80
CA LEU A 69 1.99 6.00 3.62
C LEU A 69 1.64 5.17 2.38
N CYS A 70 0.67 5.66 1.63
CA CYS A 70 0.14 5.00 0.44
C CYS A 70 0.93 5.42 -0.79
N MET A 71 1.57 4.47 -1.42
CA MET A 71 2.36 4.62 -2.62
C MET A 71 1.68 3.92 -3.80
N ASP A 72 2.06 4.27 -5.02
CA ASP A 72 1.55 3.65 -6.25
C ASP A 72 0.01 3.63 -6.35
N GLY A 73 -0.67 4.69 -5.89
CA GLY A 73 -2.13 4.81 -6.00
C GLY A 73 -2.95 4.00 -4.97
N THR A 74 -2.35 3.48 -3.91
CA THR A 74 -3.02 2.61 -2.92
C THR A 74 -3.85 3.35 -1.85
N ARG A 75 -4.13 4.65 -2.02
CA ARG A 75 -4.80 5.47 -0.99
C ARG A 75 -6.16 4.95 -0.57
N VAL A 76 -6.98 4.48 -1.51
CA VAL A 76 -8.32 3.94 -1.19
C VAL A 76 -8.18 2.68 -0.34
N ILE A 77 -7.26 1.79 -0.72
CA ILE A 77 -6.95 0.57 0.06
C ILE A 77 -6.43 0.94 1.44
N GLY A 78 -5.52 1.92 1.53
CA GLY A 78 -4.98 2.41 2.80
C GLY A 78 -6.04 2.99 3.73
N THR A 79 -7.03 3.70 3.18
CA THR A 79 -8.18 4.20 3.95
C THR A 79 -9.02 3.05 4.51
N CYS A 80 -9.36 2.08 3.69
CA CYS A 80 -10.09 0.88 4.14
C CYS A 80 -9.29 0.08 5.17
N LEU A 81 -7.97 -0.02 5.00
CA LEU A 81 -7.09 -0.72 5.92
C LEU A 81 -7.02 0.00 7.28
N ALA A 82 -6.84 1.33 7.29
CA ALA A 82 -6.86 2.13 8.52
C ALA A 82 -8.17 1.94 9.28
N GLN A 83 -9.30 2.00 8.58
CA GLN A 83 -10.61 1.75 9.17
C GLN A 83 -10.70 0.36 9.82
N LYS A 84 -10.27 -0.68 9.12
CA LYS A 84 -10.30 -2.06 9.66
C LYS A 84 -9.36 -2.24 10.85
N MET A 85 -8.19 -1.61 10.84
CA MET A 85 -7.23 -1.67 11.94
C MET A 85 -7.74 -0.96 13.20
N THR A 86 -8.53 0.10 13.07
CA THR A 86 -9.04 0.92 14.17
C THR A 86 -10.41 0.46 14.69
N GLN A 87 -11.20 -0.22 13.86
CA GLN A 87 -12.46 -0.83 14.27
C GLN A 87 -12.18 -2.12 15.03
N GLY A 88 -12.46 -2.17 16.32
CA GLY A 88 -12.11 -3.24 17.25
C GLY A 88 -12.63 -4.68 17.00
N GLY A 89 -13.08 -5.00 15.78
CA GLY A 89 -13.55 -6.35 15.38
C GLY A 89 -12.44 -7.39 15.24
N PHE A 90 -11.21 -6.97 15.08
CA PHE A 90 -10.00 -7.79 15.15
C PHE A 90 -9.28 -7.43 16.45
N ARG A 91 -8.58 -8.37 17.07
CA ARG A 91 -7.71 -8.11 18.22
C ARG A 91 -6.52 -7.24 17.78
N SER A 92 -6.83 -6.00 17.37
CA SER A 92 -5.86 -5.06 16.82
C SER A 92 -5.29 -4.20 17.94
N ILE A 93 -3.98 -4.10 18.02
CA ILE A 93 -3.30 -3.14 18.90
C ILE A 93 -3.64 -1.69 18.53
N ASN A 94 -4.19 -1.46 17.33
CA ASN A 94 -4.60 -0.15 16.85
C ASN A 94 -6.08 0.17 17.11
N ALA A 95 -6.83 -0.70 17.75
CA ALA A 95 -8.26 -0.49 18.05
C ALA A 95 -8.46 0.82 18.83
N GLY A 96 -9.39 1.66 18.36
CA GLY A 96 -9.70 2.97 18.96
C GLY A 96 -8.63 4.05 18.79
N ARG A 97 -7.57 3.79 18.05
CA ARG A 97 -6.52 4.79 17.73
C ARG A 97 -6.85 5.56 16.47
N GLU A 98 -6.25 6.73 16.33
CA GLU A 98 -6.25 7.48 15.07
C GLU A 98 -5.09 7.00 14.20
N ILE A 99 -5.39 6.72 12.92
CA ILE A 99 -4.39 6.41 11.89
C ILE A 99 -4.50 7.43 10.77
N TYR A 100 -3.42 8.13 10.48
CA TYR A 100 -3.34 9.02 9.34
C TYR A 100 -3.11 8.24 8.04
N VAL A 101 -3.73 8.67 6.95
CA VAL A 101 -3.54 8.08 5.63
C VAL A 101 -2.96 9.15 4.70
N LEU A 102 -1.72 9.00 4.35
CA LEU A 102 -1.00 9.91 3.47
C LEU A 102 -0.84 9.30 2.07
N ARG A 103 -1.03 10.13 1.06
CA ARG A 103 -0.67 9.82 -0.31
C ARG A 103 0.76 10.29 -0.58
N GLU A 104 1.53 9.50 -1.33
CA GLU A 104 2.81 9.96 -1.84
C GLU A 104 2.67 11.27 -2.63
N ASN A 105 3.64 12.15 -2.46
CA ASN A 105 3.80 13.35 -3.26
C ASN A 105 5.22 13.35 -3.82
N VAL A 106 5.33 13.19 -5.13
CA VAL A 106 6.61 13.08 -5.82
C VAL A 106 7.01 14.43 -6.36
N GLY A 107 8.14 14.95 -5.88
CA GLY A 107 8.75 16.16 -6.41
C GLY A 107 9.36 15.96 -7.81
N SER A 108 9.77 17.06 -8.43
CA SER A 108 10.34 17.07 -9.80
C SER A 108 11.60 16.20 -9.95
N ASN A 109 12.34 15.99 -8.88
CA ASN A 109 13.55 15.15 -8.82
C ASN A 109 13.29 13.68 -8.45
N GLY A 110 12.02 13.27 -8.34
CA GLY A 110 11.61 11.92 -7.97
C GLY A 110 11.65 11.62 -6.47
N GLN A 111 12.02 12.58 -5.63
CA GLN A 111 11.95 12.44 -4.18
C GLN A 111 10.51 12.59 -3.67
N LEU A 112 10.19 11.89 -2.58
CA LEU A 112 8.92 12.08 -1.88
C LEU A 112 9.05 13.28 -0.96
N ILE A 113 8.19 14.28 -1.17
CA ILE A 113 8.20 15.53 -0.42
C ILE A 113 6.80 15.79 0.10
N PHE A 114 6.70 16.11 1.38
CA PHE A 114 5.45 16.53 2.02
C PHE A 114 5.53 17.99 2.43
N ARG A 115 4.37 18.64 2.43
CA ARG A 115 4.23 20.00 2.94
C ARG A 115 4.44 20.00 4.47
N ASP A 116 4.85 21.13 5.02
CA ASP A 116 5.11 21.27 6.46
C ASP A 116 3.90 20.90 7.33
N ASN A 117 2.68 21.14 6.84
CA ASN A 117 1.45 20.78 7.54
C ASN A 117 1.19 19.26 7.61
N ALA A 118 1.94 18.44 6.87
CA ALA A 118 1.87 16.98 6.95
C ALA A 118 3.00 16.37 7.79
N ARG A 119 3.99 17.17 8.19
CA ARG A 119 5.17 16.70 8.93
C ARG A 119 4.81 16.00 10.23
N PHE A 120 3.82 16.51 10.97
CA PHE A 120 3.38 15.92 12.25
C PHE A 120 2.79 14.51 12.11
N MET A 121 2.37 14.12 10.90
CA MET A 121 1.87 12.78 10.59
C MET A 121 3.01 11.78 10.34
N LEU A 122 4.25 12.24 10.25
CA LEU A 122 5.43 11.44 9.92
C LEU A 122 6.46 11.45 11.07
N GLU A 123 6.73 12.61 11.64
CA GLU A 123 7.78 12.80 12.64
C GLU A 123 7.49 12.02 13.92
N GLY A 124 8.39 11.11 14.30
CA GLY A 124 8.24 10.24 15.46
C GLY A 124 7.15 9.17 15.35
N LYS A 125 6.51 9.03 14.18
CA LYS A 125 5.37 8.10 13.96
C LYS A 125 5.85 6.73 13.49
N ASN A 126 5.05 5.70 13.80
CA ASN A 126 5.21 4.36 13.26
C ASN A 126 4.46 4.27 11.93
N ILE A 127 5.18 4.10 10.84
CA ILE A 127 4.66 4.25 9.48
C ILE A 127 4.63 2.89 8.78
N LEU A 128 3.45 2.51 8.31
CA LEU A 128 3.25 1.40 7.39
C LEU A 128 3.37 1.91 5.95
N LEU A 129 4.33 1.38 5.19
CA LEU A 129 4.40 1.61 3.75
C LEU A 129 3.45 0.66 3.04
N LEU A 130 2.50 1.21 2.28
CA LEU A 130 1.54 0.44 1.50
C LEU A 130 1.79 0.66 0.01
N LEU A 131 2.09 -0.41 -0.71
CA LEU A 131 2.42 -0.40 -2.13
C LEU A 131 1.44 -1.25 -2.94
N ALA A 132 1.29 -0.94 -4.23
CA ALA A 132 0.56 -1.79 -5.15
C ALA A 132 1.36 -3.08 -5.41
N SER A 133 2.66 -2.94 -5.66
CA SER A 133 3.54 -4.08 -5.95
C SER A 133 4.95 -3.86 -5.46
N VAL A 134 5.65 -4.96 -5.24
CA VAL A 134 7.10 -4.97 -5.00
C VAL A 134 7.76 -5.87 -6.03
N THR A 135 8.63 -5.30 -6.86
CA THR A 135 9.44 -6.02 -7.86
C THR A 135 10.93 -5.85 -7.56
N THR A 136 11.52 -4.73 -7.95
CA THR A 136 12.95 -4.44 -7.70
C THR A 136 13.22 -3.83 -6.33
N GLY A 137 12.18 -3.45 -5.61
CA GLY A 137 12.29 -2.77 -4.31
C GLY A 137 12.65 -1.27 -4.41
N SER A 138 12.72 -0.68 -5.58
CA SER A 138 13.06 0.74 -5.75
C SER A 138 12.06 1.68 -5.07
N THR A 139 10.76 1.40 -5.22
CA THR A 139 9.70 2.17 -4.55
C THR A 139 9.74 2.00 -3.03
N VAL A 140 10.01 0.78 -2.55
CA VAL A 140 10.20 0.50 -1.11
C VAL A 140 11.35 1.33 -0.55
N ARG A 141 12.50 1.30 -1.23
CA ARG A 141 13.69 2.06 -0.80
C ARG A 141 13.41 3.56 -0.73
N ARG A 142 12.72 4.10 -1.74
CA ARG A 142 12.31 5.51 -1.78
C ARG A 142 11.36 5.86 -0.63
N GLY A 143 10.42 4.97 -0.30
CA GLY A 143 9.52 5.12 0.85
C GLY A 143 10.28 5.12 2.18
N ILE A 144 11.22 4.20 2.37
CA ILE A 144 12.07 4.13 3.56
C ILE A 144 12.89 5.42 3.73
N GLN A 145 13.54 5.88 2.67
CA GLN A 145 14.31 7.13 2.67
C GLN A 145 13.45 8.34 3.03
N CYS A 146 12.23 8.41 2.50
CA CYS A 146 11.28 9.46 2.85
C CYS A 146 10.93 9.44 4.34
N VAL A 147 10.56 8.29 4.88
CA VAL A 147 10.22 8.14 6.30
C VAL A 147 11.41 8.56 7.19
N GLN A 148 12.61 8.14 6.85
CA GLN A 148 13.83 8.50 7.58
C GLN A 148 14.11 10.00 7.52
N TYR A 149 13.94 10.62 6.35
CA TYR A 149 14.11 12.07 6.18
C TYR A 149 13.18 12.88 7.10
N TYR A 150 11.94 12.45 7.27
CA TYR A 150 10.96 13.05 8.16
C TYR A 150 11.04 12.53 9.61
N GLN A 151 12.10 11.79 9.97
CA GLN A 151 12.34 11.27 11.32
C GLN A 151 11.23 10.32 11.82
N GLY A 152 10.54 9.65 10.91
CA GLY A 152 9.59 8.58 11.22
C GLY A 152 10.28 7.23 11.39
N LYS A 153 9.48 6.23 11.79
CA LYS A 153 9.91 4.83 11.92
C LYS A 153 9.10 3.96 10.98
N VAL A 154 9.76 3.17 10.15
CA VAL A 154 9.08 2.17 9.32
C VAL A 154 8.64 1.02 10.22
N ALA A 155 7.34 0.91 10.47
CA ALA A 155 6.74 -0.17 11.22
C ALA A 155 6.63 -1.46 10.38
N GLY A 156 6.37 -1.30 9.10
CA GLY A 156 6.27 -2.42 8.17
C GLY A 156 6.03 -1.99 6.73
N ILE A 157 6.00 -2.98 5.86
CA ILE A 157 5.77 -2.82 4.43
C ILE A 157 4.70 -3.83 4.02
N ALA A 158 3.69 -3.36 3.32
CA ALA A 158 2.63 -4.19 2.76
C ALA A 158 2.48 -3.92 1.26
N ALA A 159 2.24 -4.95 0.49
CA ALA A 159 1.97 -4.86 -0.93
C ALA A 159 0.79 -5.76 -1.32
N ILE A 160 0.08 -5.39 -2.39
CA ILE A 160 -1.02 -6.20 -2.90
C ILE A 160 -0.45 -7.48 -3.52
N TYR A 161 0.69 -7.35 -4.22
CA TYR A 161 1.43 -8.51 -4.75
C TYR A 161 2.94 -8.24 -4.81
N SER A 162 3.71 -9.31 -4.88
CA SER A 162 5.18 -9.29 -5.02
C SER A 162 5.66 -10.45 -5.87
#